data_16c12fa167c1241359c7abd8b30fed77
#
_entry.id   16c12fa167c1241359c7abd8b30fed77
#
_cell.length_a   1.000
_cell.length_b   1.000
_cell.length_c   1.000
_cell.angle_alpha   90.00
_cell.angle_beta   90.00
_cell.angle_gamma   90.00
#
_symmetry.space_group_name_H-M   'P 1'
#
loop_
_entity.id
_entity.type
_entity.pdbx_description
1 polymer ?
#
loop_
_entity_poly.entity_id
_entity_poly.type
_entity_poly.pdbx_seq_one_letter_code
_entity_poly.pdbx_strand_id
1 'polypeptide(L)'
;MERQLDAYCEHLRSERQVSPHTLSAYRRDLDKVLGWCVKQNIGSWAALDIQRLRSLIARLHAQGQSSRSLARLLSAVRGLYHYLNREGLCEHDPATGLAPPKGERRLPKTLDTDRALQLLEGAVEDDFLARRDQAILELFYSSGLRLSELTGLNLDQLDLADGMVQVLGKGSKTRLLPVGKKAREALEQWLPLRAMTNPADDAVFVSQQGRRLGPRAIQVRVKLAGERELGQNLHPHMLRHSFASHLLESSQDLRAVQELLGHSDIKTTQIYTHLDFQHLAAVYDSAHPRAKRMKGDDS
;
A
#
# COMPACT_ATOMS: atom_id res chain seq x y z
N MET A 1 -17.80 -27.87 7.27
CA MET A 1 -17.56 -26.50 6.77
C MET A 1 -16.16 -26.01 7.11
N GLU A 2 -15.75 -26.02 8.37
CA GLU A 2 -14.44 -25.47 8.79
C GLU A 2 -13.25 -26.17 8.11
N ARG A 3 -13.22 -27.52 8.08
CA ARG A 3 -12.18 -28.30 7.38
C ARG A 3 -12.05 -27.92 5.89
N GLN A 4 -13.16 -27.65 5.23
CA GLN A 4 -13.18 -27.24 3.82
C GLN A 4 -12.65 -25.82 3.64
N LEU A 5 -12.93 -24.93 4.59
CA LEU A 5 -12.37 -23.59 4.62
C LEU A 5 -10.85 -23.63 4.84
N ASP A 6 -10.37 -24.47 5.75
CA ASP A 6 -8.93 -24.66 5.99
C ASP A 6 -8.22 -25.20 4.74
N ALA A 7 -8.80 -26.22 4.08
CA ALA A 7 -8.29 -26.76 2.83
C ALA A 7 -8.23 -25.69 1.71
N TYR A 8 -9.27 -24.86 1.60
CA TYR A 8 -9.25 -23.73 0.64
C TYR A 8 -8.16 -22.72 0.96
N CYS A 9 -7.96 -22.36 2.23
CA CYS A 9 -6.88 -21.45 2.63
C CYS A 9 -5.50 -22.04 2.29
N GLU A 10 -5.31 -23.35 2.46
CA GLU A 10 -4.07 -24.01 2.08
C GLU A 10 -3.87 -24.03 0.56
N HIS A 11 -4.92 -24.30 -0.22
CA HIS A 11 -4.90 -24.18 -1.68
C HIS A 11 -4.51 -22.77 -2.13
N LEU A 12 -5.06 -21.72 -1.49
CA LEU A 12 -4.69 -20.33 -1.79
C LEU A 12 -3.21 -20.03 -1.50
N ARG A 13 -2.66 -20.66 -0.45
CA ARG A 13 -1.27 -20.47 -0.04
C ARG A 13 -0.32 -21.21 -0.99
N SER A 14 -0.55 -22.49 -1.21
CA SER A 14 0.37 -23.40 -1.90
C SER A 14 0.27 -23.30 -3.43
N GLU A 15 -0.94 -23.37 -3.97
CA GLU A 15 -1.14 -23.42 -5.42
C GLU A 15 -1.34 -22.04 -6.06
N ARG A 16 -2.13 -21.17 -5.41
CA ARG A 16 -2.42 -19.83 -5.94
C ARG A 16 -1.42 -18.78 -5.50
N GLN A 17 -0.55 -19.09 -4.55
CA GLN A 17 0.50 -18.21 -4.03
C GLN A 17 0.01 -16.78 -3.75
N VAL A 18 -1.20 -16.64 -3.20
CA VAL A 18 -1.75 -15.33 -2.86
C VAL A 18 -0.96 -14.70 -1.73
N SER A 19 -0.89 -13.37 -1.71
CA SER A 19 -0.15 -12.67 -0.65
C SER A 19 -0.69 -13.03 0.75
N PRO A 20 0.16 -13.07 1.80
CA PRO A 20 -0.26 -13.34 3.18
C PRO A 20 -1.38 -12.38 3.65
N HIS A 21 -1.35 -11.12 3.20
CA HIS A 21 -2.39 -10.14 3.51
C HIS A 21 -3.74 -10.49 2.85
N THR A 22 -3.72 -10.96 1.60
CA THR A 22 -4.92 -11.40 0.90
C THR A 22 -5.50 -12.64 1.56
N LEU A 23 -4.66 -13.62 1.88
CA LEU A 23 -5.06 -14.85 2.57
C LEU A 23 -5.71 -14.52 3.93
N SER A 24 -5.06 -13.70 4.75
CA SER A 24 -5.60 -13.27 6.04
C SER A 24 -6.92 -12.49 5.92
N ALA A 25 -7.06 -11.65 4.88
CA ALA A 25 -8.30 -10.92 4.63
C ALA A 25 -9.44 -11.86 4.21
N TYR A 26 -9.17 -12.80 3.30
CA TYR A 26 -10.14 -13.79 2.84
C TYR A 26 -10.57 -14.72 3.97
N ARG A 27 -9.60 -15.22 4.77
CA ARG A 27 -9.92 -16.05 5.95
C ARG A 27 -10.87 -15.32 6.88
N ARG A 28 -10.56 -14.09 7.29
CA ARG A 28 -11.44 -13.29 8.17
C ARG A 28 -12.82 -13.04 7.58
N ASP A 29 -12.94 -12.84 6.28
CA ASP A 29 -14.22 -12.63 5.63
C ASP A 29 -15.03 -13.93 5.59
N LEU A 30 -14.40 -15.07 5.30
CA LEU A 30 -15.04 -16.38 5.28
C LEU A 30 -15.39 -16.89 6.68
N ASP A 31 -14.59 -16.57 7.71
CA ASP A 31 -14.93 -16.86 9.11
C ASP A 31 -16.22 -16.15 9.54
N LYS A 32 -16.50 -14.93 9.04
CA LYS A 32 -17.78 -14.24 9.27
C LYS A 32 -18.94 -15.00 8.64
N VAL A 33 -18.75 -15.51 7.40
CA VAL A 33 -19.76 -16.32 6.71
C VAL A 33 -20.00 -17.60 7.46
N LEU A 34 -18.95 -18.32 7.86
CA LEU A 34 -19.03 -19.56 8.64
C LEU A 34 -19.76 -19.33 9.97
N GLY A 35 -19.36 -18.31 10.74
CA GLY A 35 -19.99 -17.97 12.02
C GLY A 35 -21.47 -17.60 11.88
N TRP A 36 -21.84 -16.99 10.74
CA TRP A 36 -23.25 -16.71 10.45
C TRP A 36 -24.00 -18.00 10.08
N CYS A 37 -23.42 -18.87 9.26
CA CYS A 37 -23.99 -20.18 8.92
C CYS A 37 -24.30 -21.01 10.17
N VAL A 38 -23.37 -21.06 11.12
CA VAL A 38 -23.58 -21.74 12.41
C VAL A 38 -24.77 -21.17 13.15
N LYS A 39 -24.91 -19.84 13.23
CA LYS A 39 -26.05 -19.18 13.89
C LYS A 39 -27.39 -19.39 13.20
N GLN A 40 -27.38 -19.72 11.90
CA GLN A 40 -28.57 -20.01 11.10
C GLN A 40 -28.84 -21.52 10.94
N ASN A 41 -28.10 -22.38 11.69
CA ASN A 41 -28.19 -23.83 11.58
C ASN A 41 -27.96 -24.36 10.15
N ILE A 42 -27.08 -23.71 9.38
CA ILE A 42 -26.65 -24.16 8.04
C ILE A 42 -25.47 -25.11 8.23
N GLY A 43 -25.70 -26.41 8.04
CA GLY A 43 -24.72 -27.46 8.36
C GLY A 43 -23.64 -27.70 7.29
N SER A 44 -23.82 -27.19 6.06
CA SER A 44 -22.87 -27.40 4.97
C SER A 44 -22.79 -26.19 4.04
N TRP A 45 -21.68 -26.08 3.29
CA TRP A 45 -21.53 -25.06 2.25
C TRP A 45 -22.57 -25.25 1.14
N ALA A 46 -22.90 -26.50 0.79
CA ALA A 46 -23.94 -26.80 -0.20
C ALA A 46 -25.35 -26.33 0.21
N ALA A 47 -25.60 -26.16 1.51
CA ALA A 47 -26.90 -25.66 2.03
C ALA A 47 -26.99 -24.12 2.09
N LEU A 48 -25.90 -23.41 1.82
CA LEU A 48 -25.91 -21.93 1.75
C LEU A 48 -26.38 -21.48 0.37
N ASP A 49 -27.60 -20.94 0.31
CA ASP A 49 -28.20 -20.40 -0.90
C ASP A 49 -28.00 -18.89 -1.06
N ILE A 50 -28.39 -18.38 -2.23
CA ILE A 50 -28.28 -16.95 -2.59
C ILE A 50 -29.06 -16.04 -1.65
N GLN A 51 -30.26 -16.46 -1.16
CA GLN A 51 -31.10 -15.63 -0.32
C GLN A 51 -30.49 -15.48 1.08
N ARG A 52 -29.95 -16.55 1.62
CA ARG A 52 -29.23 -16.55 2.88
C ARG A 52 -27.97 -15.70 2.82
N LEU A 53 -27.18 -15.84 1.75
CA LEU A 53 -25.98 -15.01 1.56
C LEU A 53 -26.35 -13.52 1.39
N ARG A 54 -27.43 -13.21 0.65
CA ARG A 54 -27.95 -11.85 0.50
C ARG A 54 -28.35 -11.26 1.85
N SER A 55 -29.02 -12.03 2.70
CA SER A 55 -29.41 -11.60 4.06
C SER A 55 -28.18 -11.29 4.92
N LEU A 56 -27.11 -12.10 4.84
CA LEU A 56 -25.85 -11.81 5.52
C LEU A 56 -25.24 -10.49 5.03
N ILE A 57 -25.16 -10.29 3.70
CA ILE A 57 -24.59 -9.05 3.13
C ILE A 57 -25.38 -7.82 3.58
N ALA A 58 -26.73 -7.88 3.55
CA ALA A 58 -27.60 -6.80 4.01
C ALA A 58 -27.36 -6.48 5.50
N ARG A 59 -27.26 -7.51 6.35
CA ARG A 59 -26.97 -7.36 7.77
C ARG A 59 -25.60 -6.71 8.02
N LEU A 60 -24.55 -7.19 7.35
CA LEU A 60 -23.21 -6.64 7.49
C LEU A 60 -23.14 -5.18 7.02
N HIS A 61 -23.89 -4.84 5.97
CA HIS A 61 -24.01 -3.45 5.50
C HIS A 61 -24.72 -2.57 6.54
N ALA A 62 -25.83 -3.03 7.11
CA ALA A 62 -26.54 -2.33 8.19
C ALA A 62 -25.67 -2.14 9.44
N GLN A 63 -24.71 -3.04 9.70
CA GLN A 63 -23.70 -2.93 10.75
C GLN A 63 -22.54 -1.97 10.40
N GLY A 64 -22.61 -1.26 9.28
CA GLY A 64 -21.60 -0.27 8.87
C GLY A 64 -20.40 -0.82 8.10
N GLN A 65 -20.45 -2.08 7.62
CA GLN A 65 -19.37 -2.55 6.75
C GLN A 65 -19.39 -1.83 5.41
N SER A 66 -18.21 -1.36 4.99
CA SER A 66 -18.08 -0.63 3.72
C SER A 66 -18.36 -1.52 2.52
N SER A 67 -18.90 -0.95 1.45
CA SER A 67 -19.14 -1.63 0.16
C SER A 67 -17.89 -2.32 -0.38
N ARG A 68 -16.71 -1.74 -0.18
CA ARG A 68 -15.40 -2.34 -0.56
C ARG A 68 -15.11 -3.62 0.23
N SER A 69 -15.40 -3.63 1.54
CA SER A 69 -15.23 -4.82 2.39
C SER A 69 -16.22 -5.92 1.99
N LEU A 70 -17.46 -5.56 1.67
CA LEU A 70 -18.47 -6.50 1.20
C LEU A 70 -18.16 -7.05 -0.19
N ALA A 71 -17.61 -6.23 -1.09
CA ALA A 71 -17.09 -6.69 -2.39
C ALA A 71 -15.97 -7.73 -2.23
N ARG A 72 -15.02 -7.49 -1.30
CA ARG A 72 -13.96 -8.45 -1.01
C ARG A 72 -14.52 -9.75 -0.41
N LEU A 73 -15.47 -9.66 0.51
CA LEU A 73 -16.14 -10.82 1.09
C LEU A 73 -16.82 -11.67 -0.01
N LEU A 74 -17.57 -11.03 -0.92
CA LEU A 74 -18.18 -11.74 -2.06
C LEU A 74 -17.12 -12.37 -2.98
N SER A 75 -15.99 -11.72 -3.19
CA SER A 75 -14.88 -12.30 -3.96
C SER A 75 -14.28 -13.53 -3.25
N ALA A 76 -14.14 -13.48 -1.92
CA ALA A 76 -13.66 -14.61 -1.13
C ALA A 76 -14.67 -15.79 -1.18
N VAL A 77 -15.97 -15.50 -1.10
CA VAL A 77 -17.03 -16.52 -1.23
C VAL A 77 -16.99 -17.17 -2.62
N ARG A 78 -16.94 -16.39 -3.70
CA ARG A 78 -16.82 -16.92 -5.07
C ARG A 78 -15.59 -17.81 -5.23
N GLY A 79 -14.44 -17.37 -4.68
CA GLY A 79 -13.22 -18.17 -4.69
C GLY A 79 -13.37 -19.49 -3.96
N LEU A 80 -14.01 -19.50 -2.78
CA LEU A 80 -14.30 -20.70 -2.02
C LEU A 80 -15.22 -21.65 -2.81
N TYR A 81 -16.33 -21.15 -3.37
CA TYR A 81 -17.25 -22.00 -4.12
C TYR A 81 -16.66 -22.51 -5.43
N HIS A 82 -15.83 -21.73 -6.09
CA HIS A 82 -15.06 -22.23 -7.24
C HIS A 82 -14.15 -23.41 -6.85
N TYR A 83 -13.49 -23.32 -5.70
CA TYR A 83 -12.70 -24.42 -5.14
C TYR A 83 -13.59 -25.62 -4.80
N LEU A 84 -14.68 -25.44 -4.05
CA LEU A 84 -15.59 -26.50 -3.65
C LEU A 84 -16.22 -27.24 -4.85
N ASN A 85 -16.60 -26.51 -5.91
CA ASN A 85 -17.14 -27.07 -7.14
C ASN A 85 -16.08 -27.91 -7.87
N ARG A 86 -14.84 -27.43 -7.93
CA ARG A 86 -13.73 -28.19 -8.51
C ARG A 86 -13.47 -29.51 -7.75
N GLU A 87 -13.59 -29.49 -6.43
CA GLU A 87 -13.43 -30.66 -5.57
C GLU A 87 -14.69 -31.55 -5.52
N GLY A 88 -15.75 -31.24 -6.26
CA GLY A 88 -17.01 -32.00 -6.28
C GLY A 88 -17.81 -31.93 -4.98
N LEU A 89 -17.56 -30.91 -4.14
CA LEU A 89 -18.21 -30.73 -2.83
C LEU A 89 -19.45 -29.85 -2.88
N CYS A 90 -19.62 -29.09 -3.95
CA CYS A 90 -20.80 -28.26 -4.25
C CYS A 90 -21.04 -28.23 -5.77
N GLU A 91 -22.27 -27.92 -6.18
CA GLU A 91 -22.65 -27.80 -7.60
C GLU A 91 -23.12 -26.38 -7.97
N HIS A 92 -23.12 -25.45 -7.02
CA HIS A 92 -23.58 -24.08 -7.21
C HIS A 92 -22.65 -23.06 -6.54
N ASP A 93 -22.84 -21.78 -6.85
CA ASP A 93 -22.20 -20.65 -6.19
C ASP A 93 -23.28 -19.64 -5.73
N PRO A 94 -23.53 -19.51 -4.41
CA PRO A 94 -24.55 -18.58 -3.88
C PRO A 94 -24.21 -17.11 -4.10
N ALA A 95 -22.97 -16.76 -4.48
CA ALA A 95 -22.57 -15.41 -4.78
C ALA A 95 -22.78 -15.02 -6.26
N THR A 96 -23.21 -15.99 -7.09
CA THR A 96 -23.58 -15.70 -8.50
C THR A 96 -24.71 -14.69 -8.57
N GLY A 97 -24.52 -13.62 -9.34
CA GLY A 97 -25.51 -12.55 -9.47
C GLY A 97 -25.63 -11.60 -8.27
N LEU A 98 -24.90 -11.83 -7.17
CA LEU A 98 -24.86 -10.88 -6.07
C LEU A 98 -23.83 -9.79 -6.33
N ALA A 99 -24.28 -8.53 -6.28
CA ALA A 99 -23.42 -7.36 -6.28
C ALA A 99 -23.31 -6.77 -4.85
N PRO A 100 -22.16 -6.21 -4.46
CA PRO A 100 -22.06 -5.47 -3.22
C PRO A 100 -22.95 -4.20 -3.30
N PRO A 101 -23.45 -3.69 -2.17
CA PRO A 101 -24.13 -2.41 -2.14
C PRO A 101 -23.30 -1.32 -2.80
N LYS A 102 -23.93 -0.40 -3.53
CA LYS A 102 -23.24 0.73 -4.15
C LYS A 102 -22.62 1.58 -3.05
N GLY A 103 -21.31 1.73 -3.07
CA GLY A 103 -20.60 2.65 -2.19
C GLY A 103 -20.49 4.04 -2.82
N GLU A 104 -20.41 5.07 -1.99
CA GLU A 104 -19.98 6.38 -2.46
C GLU A 104 -18.62 6.25 -3.16
N ARG A 105 -18.53 6.68 -4.41
CA ARG A 105 -17.25 6.88 -5.09
C ARG A 105 -16.61 8.12 -4.48
N ARG A 106 -15.88 7.94 -3.38
CA ARG A 106 -15.00 9.00 -2.90
C ARG A 106 -13.86 9.13 -3.90
N LEU A 107 -13.78 10.28 -4.56
CA LEU A 107 -12.60 10.62 -5.35
C LEU A 107 -11.36 10.50 -4.45
N PRO A 108 -10.25 9.95 -4.94
CA PRO A 108 -9.01 9.93 -4.21
C PRO A 108 -8.68 11.38 -3.79
N LYS A 109 -8.55 11.60 -2.49
CA LYS A 109 -8.05 12.89 -2.00
C LYS A 109 -6.55 12.91 -2.24
N THR A 110 -6.10 13.79 -3.12
CA THR A 110 -4.70 14.14 -3.29
C THR A 110 -4.43 15.45 -2.54
N LEU A 111 -3.20 15.68 -2.13
CA LEU A 111 -2.73 17.00 -1.79
C LEU A 111 -2.43 17.75 -3.10
N ASP A 112 -2.77 19.01 -3.19
CA ASP A 112 -2.17 19.88 -4.19
C ASP A 112 -0.68 20.13 -3.86
N THR A 113 0.05 20.70 -4.81
CA THR A 113 1.50 20.92 -4.67
C THR A 113 1.83 21.80 -3.48
N ASP A 114 1.07 22.89 -3.26
CA ASP A 114 1.33 23.84 -2.18
C ASP A 114 1.13 23.19 -0.80
N ARG A 115 0.08 22.42 -0.63
CA ARG A 115 -0.16 21.66 0.62
C ARG A 115 0.86 20.54 0.83
N ALA A 116 1.32 19.91 -0.24
CA ALA A 116 2.40 18.94 -0.14
C ALA A 116 3.71 19.61 0.30
N LEU A 117 4.04 20.77 -0.24
CA LEU A 117 5.19 21.56 0.20
C LEU A 117 5.04 22.02 1.64
N GLN A 118 3.89 22.59 2.02
CA GLN A 118 3.60 22.99 3.41
C GLN A 118 3.82 21.83 4.39
N LEU A 119 3.36 20.60 4.06
CA LEU A 119 3.57 19.41 4.88
C LEU A 119 5.06 19.09 5.09
N LEU A 120 5.86 19.26 4.04
CA LEU A 120 7.26 18.85 4.00
C LEU A 120 8.23 19.94 4.47
N GLU A 121 7.80 21.21 4.48
CA GLU A 121 8.58 22.37 4.91
C GLU A 121 8.25 22.83 6.33
N GLY A 122 7.34 22.16 7.00
CA GLY A 122 7.01 22.42 8.40
C GLY A 122 8.27 22.39 9.28
N ALA A 123 8.26 23.20 10.33
CA ALA A 123 9.39 23.29 11.26
C ALA A 123 9.73 21.90 11.82
N VAL A 124 10.94 21.43 11.52
CA VAL A 124 11.46 20.16 12.01
C VAL A 124 12.26 20.44 13.27
N GLU A 125 11.73 20.01 14.41
CA GLU A 125 12.52 20.00 15.64
C GLU A 125 13.74 19.10 15.48
N ASP A 126 14.83 19.47 16.13
CA ASP A 126 16.07 18.68 16.05
C ASP A 126 16.04 17.52 17.06
N ASP A 127 15.02 16.68 16.96
CA ASP A 127 14.86 15.49 17.76
C ASP A 127 14.76 14.22 16.90
N PHE A 128 14.95 13.09 17.54
CA PHE A 128 14.93 11.76 16.92
C PHE A 128 13.61 11.50 16.15
N LEU A 129 12.46 11.83 16.74
CA LEU A 129 11.16 11.52 16.14
C LEU A 129 10.89 12.43 14.96
N ALA A 130 11.19 13.72 15.08
CA ALA A 130 10.95 14.70 14.03
C ALA A 130 11.83 14.41 12.79
N ARG A 131 13.15 14.14 12.99
CA ARG A 131 14.07 13.80 11.90
C ARG A 131 13.65 12.52 11.18
N ARG A 132 13.28 11.47 11.94
CA ARG A 132 12.78 10.23 11.36
C ARG A 132 11.52 10.45 10.53
N ASP A 133 10.54 11.14 11.11
CA ASP A 133 9.25 11.33 10.48
C ASP A 133 9.35 12.22 9.24
N GLN A 134 10.25 13.21 9.26
CA GLN A 134 10.59 14.01 8.08
C GLN A 134 11.16 13.13 6.96
N ALA A 135 12.12 12.26 7.27
CA ALA A 135 12.68 11.33 6.28
C ALA A 135 11.61 10.36 5.72
N ILE A 136 10.66 9.92 6.55
CA ILE A 136 9.53 9.09 6.10
C ILE A 136 8.64 9.87 5.11
N LEU A 137 8.27 11.09 5.43
CA LEU A 137 7.38 11.93 4.60
C LEU A 137 8.04 12.28 3.27
N GLU A 138 9.30 12.73 3.32
CA GLU A 138 10.09 13.08 2.13
C GLU A 138 10.26 11.86 1.21
N LEU A 139 10.57 10.70 1.76
CA LEU A 139 10.74 9.49 0.95
C LEU A 139 9.41 9.00 0.34
N PHE A 140 8.30 9.10 1.06
CA PHE A 140 6.99 8.79 0.48
C PHE A 140 6.64 9.71 -0.69
N TYR A 141 6.85 11.01 -0.52
CA TYR A 141 6.49 11.99 -1.54
C TYR A 141 7.49 12.02 -2.70
N SER A 142 8.76 11.78 -2.43
CA SER A 142 9.82 11.77 -3.46
C SER A 142 9.77 10.53 -4.35
N SER A 143 9.56 9.34 -3.77
CA SER A 143 9.70 8.08 -4.50
C SER A 143 8.38 7.33 -4.70
N GLY A 144 7.28 7.86 -4.17
CA GLY A 144 5.96 7.25 -4.32
C GLY A 144 5.84 5.82 -3.79
N LEU A 145 6.56 5.47 -2.74
CA LEU A 145 6.60 4.13 -2.16
C LEU A 145 5.22 3.66 -1.67
N ARG A 146 4.99 2.34 -1.71
CA ARG A 146 3.90 1.74 -0.94
C ARG A 146 4.28 1.65 0.53
N LEU A 147 3.29 1.69 1.43
CA LEU A 147 3.53 1.54 2.86
C LEU A 147 4.34 0.27 3.19
N SER A 148 4.01 -0.86 2.57
CA SER A 148 4.74 -2.13 2.77
C SER A 148 6.17 -2.09 2.27
N GLU A 149 6.44 -1.35 1.20
CA GLU A 149 7.78 -1.16 0.65
C GLU A 149 8.64 -0.33 1.62
N LEU A 150 8.10 0.78 2.11
CA LEU A 150 8.81 1.62 3.08
C LEU A 150 9.05 0.89 4.41
N THR A 151 8.07 0.14 4.92
CA THR A 151 8.25 -0.62 6.19
C THR A 151 9.23 -1.78 6.06
N GLY A 152 9.35 -2.37 4.87
CA GLY A 152 10.28 -3.45 4.57
C GLY A 152 11.68 -2.99 4.16
N LEU A 153 11.91 -1.67 4.02
CA LEU A 153 13.14 -1.13 3.47
C LEU A 153 14.34 -1.33 4.41
N ASN A 154 15.43 -1.83 3.85
CA ASN A 154 16.70 -2.04 4.51
C ASN A 154 17.78 -1.06 4.01
N LEU A 155 18.87 -0.91 4.77
CA LEU A 155 19.97 0.00 4.44
C LEU A 155 20.66 -0.37 3.11
N ASP A 156 20.83 -1.65 2.83
CA ASP A 156 21.45 -2.18 1.60
C ASP A 156 20.65 -1.86 0.33
N GLN A 157 19.39 -1.46 0.48
CA GLN A 157 18.49 -1.07 -0.60
C GLN A 157 18.50 0.44 -0.90
N LEU A 158 19.25 1.23 -0.08
CA LEU A 158 19.42 2.67 -0.27
C LEU A 158 20.79 2.97 -0.85
N ASP A 159 20.80 3.60 -2.01
CA ASP A 159 21.99 4.23 -2.58
C ASP A 159 21.78 5.75 -2.57
N LEU A 160 22.30 6.41 -1.52
CA LEU A 160 22.17 7.85 -1.39
C LEU A 160 23.16 8.60 -2.29
N ALA A 161 24.28 7.98 -2.69
CA ALA A 161 25.24 8.59 -3.60
C ALA A 161 24.63 8.75 -4.99
N ASP A 162 24.02 7.68 -5.51
CA ASP A 162 23.34 7.70 -6.81
C ASP A 162 21.88 8.20 -6.69
N GLY A 163 21.40 8.45 -5.47
CA GLY A 163 20.03 8.93 -5.24
C GLY A 163 18.97 7.90 -5.60
N MET A 164 19.14 6.66 -5.16
CA MET A 164 18.33 5.53 -5.58
C MET A 164 17.82 4.69 -4.41
N VAL A 165 16.64 4.13 -4.57
CA VAL A 165 16.09 3.12 -3.67
C VAL A 165 15.58 1.91 -4.44
N GLN A 166 16.02 0.73 -4.02
CA GLN A 166 15.55 -0.54 -4.56
C GLN A 166 14.40 -1.08 -3.70
N VAL A 167 13.26 -1.40 -4.32
CA VAL A 167 12.10 -1.94 -3.61
C VAL A 167 11.60 -3.23 -4.22
N LEU A 168 11.07 -4.10 -3.35
CA LEU A 168 10.47 -5.36 -3.75
C LEU A 168 8.97 -5.16 -4.01
N GLY A 169 8.56 -5.30 -5.26
CA GLY A 169 7.18 -5.17 -5.69
C GLY A 169 6.39 -6.47 -5.57
N LYS A 170 5.15 -6.45 -6.06
CA LYS A 170 4.28 -7.63 -6.12
C LYS A 170 4.90 -8.72 -7.00
N GLY A 171 4.91 -9.96 -6.51
CA GLY A 171 5.50 -11.11 -7.23
C GLY A 171 7.02 -11.15 -7.18
N SER A 172 7.62 -10.61 -6.12
CA SER A 172 9.08 -10.61 -5.90
C SER A 172 9.90 -9.91 -7.00
N LYS A 173 9.27 -9.02 -7.77
CA LYS A 173 9.97 -8.19 -8.76
C LYS A 173 10.56 -6.97 -8.07
N THR A 174 11.87 -6.78 -8.20
CA THR A 174 12.55 -5.58 -7.74
C THR A 174 12.38 -4.45 -8.75
N ARG A 175 12.32 -3.21 -8.27
CA ARG A 175 12.44 -2.01 -9.09
C ARG A 175 13.26 -0.96 -8.37
N LEU A 176 13.96 -0.16 -9.15
CA LEU A 176 14.68 1.00 -8.67
C LEU A 176 13.78 2.24 -8.78
N LEU A 177 13.87 3.11 -7.80
CA LEU A 177 13.14 4.39 -7.76
C LEU A 177 14.11 5.51 -7.44
N PRO A 178 13.95 6.70 -8.06
CA PRO A 178 14.74 7.86 -7.70
C PRO A 178 14.37 8.38 -6.31
N VAL A 179 15.38 8.87 -5.59
CA VAL A 179 15.26 9.57 -4.31
C VAL A 179 15.69 11.02 -4.53
N GLY A 180 14.72 11.94 -4.51
CA GLY A 180 14.99 13.36 -4.74
C GLY A 180 15.93 13.97 -3.70
N LYS A 181 16.54 15.10 -4.04
CA LYS A 181 17.54 15.78 -3.21
C LYS A 181 17.08 16.00 -1.77
N LYS A 182 15.86 16.48 -1.55
CA LYS A 182 15.32 16.75 -0.20
C LYS A 182 15.13 15.48 0.62
N ALA A 183 14.70 14.39 -0.02
CA ALA A 183 14.59 13.09 0.66
C ALA A 183 15.98 12.52 1.02
N ARG A 184 17.00 12.72 0.17
CA ARG A 184 18.38 12.35 0.48
C ARG A 184 18.90 13.15 1.69
N GLU A 185 18.76 14.47 1.67
CA GLU A 185 19.14 15.35 2.78
C GLU A 185 18.47 14.92 4.10
N ALA A 186 17.19 14.60 4.07
CA ALA A 186 16.44 14.13 5.24
C ALA A 186 16.93 12.75 5.72
N LEU A 187 17.25 11.84 4.81
CA LEU A 187 17.82 10.53 5.14
C LEU A 187 19.23 10.64 5.71
N GLU A 188 20.07 11.51 5.16
CA GLU A 188 21.42 11.78 5.67
C GLU A 188 21.39 12.31 7.11
N GLN A 189 20.39 13.13 7.46
CA GLN A 189 20.18 13.60 8.84
C GLN A 189 19.59 12.50 9.76
N TRP A 190 18.77 11.62 9.23
CA TRP A 190 18.14 10.55 9.99
C TRP A 190 19.08 9.39 10.31
N LEU A 191 19.87 8.91 9.35
CA LEU A 191 20.66 7.69 9.48
C LEU A 191 21.66 7.71 10.65
N PRO A 192 22.37 8.81 10.97
CA PRO A 192 23.21 8.88 12.17
C PRO A 192 22.42 8.70 13.47
N LEU A 193 21.23 9.32 13.58
CA LEU A 193 20.37 9.17 14.76
C LEU A 193 19.84 7.73 14.88
N ARG A 194 19.48 7.11 13.75
CA ARG A 194 19.14 5.69 13.72
C ARG A 194 20.24 4.81 14.28
N ALA A 195 21.49 5.03 13.86
CA ALA A 195 22.65 4.23 14.30
C ALA A 195 22.83 4.27 15.84
N MET A 196 22.52 5.41 16.47
CA MET A 196 22.62 5.57 17.93
C MET A 196 21.64 4.71 18.72
N THR A 197 20.57 4.18 18.09
CA THR A 197 19.57 3.33 18.77
C THR A 197 20.01 1.87 18.92
N ASN A 198 21.17 1.50 18.39
CA ASN A 198 21.62 0.10 18.32
C ASN A 198 20.55 -0.81 17.69
N PRO A 199 20.23 -0.64 16.38
CA PRO A 199 19.10 -1.29 15.75
C PRO A 199 19.19 -2.81 15.77
N ALA A 200 18.03 -3.47 15.94
CA ALA A 200 17.92 -4.93 15.97
C ALA A 200 18.10 -5.60 14.59
N ASP A 201 17.87 -4.84 13.51
CA ASP A 201 18.03 -5.29 12.12
C ASP A 201 18.45 -4.11 11.20
N ASP A 202 18.58 -4.38 9.89
CA ASP A 202 18.99 -3.39 8.89
C ASP A 202 17.86 -2.46 8.44
N ALA A 203 16.73 -2.41 9.13
CA ALA A 203 15.60 -1.53 8.79
C ALA A 203 16.05 -0.07 8.70
N VAL A 204 15.63 0.63 7.64
CA VAL A 204 15.92 2.07 7.51
C VAL A 204 15.19 2.86 8.60
N PHE A 205 13.94 2.52 8.92
CA PHE A 205 13.14 3.24 9.91
C PHE A 205 12.91 2.40 11.16
N VAL A 206 13.37 2.90 12.28
CA VAL A 206 13.28 2.24 13.58
C VAL A 206 12.62 3.10 14.65
N SER A 207 12.15 2.47 15.73
CA SER A 207 11.72 3.15 16.94
C SER A 207 12.90 3.62 17.78
N GLN A 208 12.66 4.40 18.83
CA GLN A 208 13.71 4.79 19.80
C GLN A 208 14.37 3.58 20.49
N GLN A 209 13.71 2.42 20.48
CA GLN A 209 14.26 1.16 21.01
C GLN A 209 14.98 0.32 19.94
N GLY A 210 15.31 0.88 18.79
CA GLY A 210 16.00 0.20 17.70
C GLY A 210 15.17 -0.86 16.95
N ARG A 211 13.86 -0.97 17.16
CA ARG A 211 13.00 -1.95 16.49
C ARG A 211 12.42 -1.38 15.20
N ARG A 212 12.38 -2.17 14.13
CA ARG A 212 11.74 -1.82 12.86
C ARG A 212 10.33 -1.25 13.05
N LEU A 213 10.00 -0.14 12.39
CA LEU A 213 8.67 0.44 12.42
C LEU A 213 7.69 -0.42 11.60
N GLY A 214 6.61 -0.83 12.27
CA GLY A 214 5.51 -1.51 11.59
C GLY A 214 4.59 -0.54 10.81
N PRO A 215 3.75 -1.08 9.89
CA PRO A 215 2.85 -0.28 9.06
C PRO A 215 1.94 0.65 9.86
N ARG A 216 1.44 0.19 11.01
CA ARG A 216 0.55 0.99 11.87
C ARG A 216 1.25 2.19 12.47
N ALA A 217 2.51 2.01 12.93
CA ALA A 217 3.29 3.12 13.48
C ALA A 217 3.51 4.21 12.43
N ILE A 218 3.92 3.85 11.21
CA ILE A 218 4.09 4.80 10.10
C ILE A 218 2.78 5.50 9.74
N GLN A 219 1.65 4.78 9.68
CA GLN A 219 0.34 5.39 9.44
C GLN A 219 -0.01 6.45 10.49
N VAL A 220 0.27 6.17 11.77
CA VAL A 220 0.03 7.12 12.86
C VAL A 220 0.92 8.36 12.71
N ARG A 221 2.21 8.19 12.37
CA ARG A 221 3.12 9.33 12.17
C ARG A 221 2.70 10.22 10.99
N VAL A 222 2.33 9.62 9.86
CA VAL A 222 1.81 10.37 8.69
C VAL A 222 0.52 11.12 9.04
N LYS A 223 -0.38 10.47 9.81
CA LYS A 223 -1.61 11.11 10.27
C LYS A 223 -1.32 12.33 11.17
N LEU A 224 -0.46 12.16 12.18
CA LEU A 224 -0.10 13.25 13.09
C LEU A 224 0.56 14.43 12.37
N ALA A 225 1.44 14.16 11.40
CA ALA A 225 2.01 15.21 10.57
C ALA A 225 0.94 15.98 9.77
N GLY A 226 -0.02 15.26 9.17
CA GLY A 226 -1.12 15.90 8.44
C GLY A 226 -2.05 16.73 9.34
N GLU A 227 -2.32 16.25 10.55
CA GLU A 227 -3.14 16.99 11.52
C GLU A 227 -2.40 18.27 11.99
N ARG A 228 -1.10 18.17 12.25
CA ARG A 228 -0.27 19.28 12.72
C ARG A 228 -0.09 20.35 11.65
N GLU A 229 0.33 19.98 10.44
CA GLU A 229 0.75 20.93 9.40
C GLU A 229 -0.42 21.40 8.52
N LEU A 230 -1.44 20.55 8.33
CA LEU A 230 -2.51 20.81 7.36
C LEU A 230 -3.92 20.83 7.97
N GLY A 231 -4.06 20.53 9.27
CA GLY A 231 -5.36 20.38 9.93
C GLY A 231 -6.22 19.26 9.36
N GLN A 232 -5.63 18.26 8.69
CA GLN A 232 -6.37 17.16 8.07
C GLN A 232 -5.73 15.80 8.30
N ASN A 233 -6.57 14.75 8.22
CA ASN A 233 -6.11 13.38 8.35
C ASN A 233 -5.42 12.91 7.06
N LEU A 234 -4.13 12.62 7.15
CA LEU A 234 -3.34 12.07 6.05
C LEU A 234 -3.12 10.55 6.21
N HIS A 235 -2.89 9.90 5.10
CA HIS A 235 -2.46 8.51 5.05
C HIS A 235 -1.47 8.26 3.89
N PRO A 236 -0.59 7.24 3.98
CA PRO A 236 0.48 7.02 3.00
C PRO A 236 0.03 6.95 1.54
N HIS A 237 -1.17 6.40 1.29
CA HIS A 237 -1.70 6.36 -0.07
C HIS A 237 -1.99 7.74 -0.67
N MET A 238 -2.34 8.74 0.15
CA MET A 238 -2.53 10.12 -0.34
C MET A 238 -1.20 10.69 -0.83
N LEU A 239 -0.12 10.54 -0.07
CA LEU A 239 1.22 11.01 -0.47
C LEU A 239 1.68 10.37 -1.78
N ARG A 240 1.49 9.05 -1.91
CA ARG A 240 1.79 8.34 -3.16
C ARG A 240 0.92 8.81 -4.33
N HIS A 241 -0.39 9.08 -4.12
CA HIS A 241 -1.25 9.62 -5.17
C HIS A 241 -0.85 11.04 -5.56
N SER A 242 -0.49 11.88 -4.58
CA SER A 242 0.01 13.24 -4.85
C SER A 242 1.31 13.19 -5.65
N PHE A 243 2.28 12.33 -5.27
CA PHE A 243 3.47 12.06 -6.08
C PHE A 243 3.12 11.74 -7.53
N ALA A 244 2.20 10.76 -7.74
CA ALA A 244 1.81 10.32 -9.07
C ALA A 244 1.15 11.44 -9.89
N SER A 245 0.24 12.21 -9.29
CA SER A 245 -0.46 13.31 -9.96
C SER A 245 0.49 14.44 -10.32
N HIS A 246 1.32 14.89 -9.37
CA HIS A 246 2.25 16.01 -9.59
C HIS A 246 3.34 15.65 -10.61
N LEU A 247 3.84 14.40 -10.58
CA LEU A 247 4.80 13.95 -11.56
C LEU A 247 4.17 13.85 -12.96
N LEU A 248 2.92 13.37 -13.07
CA LEU A 248 2.20 13.27 -14.33
C LEU A 248 1.87 14.66 -14.89
N GLU A 249 1.40 15.60 -14.07
CA GLU A 249 1.10 16.98 -14.47
C GLU A 249 2.33 17.70 -15.00
N SER A 250 3.49 17.45 -14.37
CA SER A 250 4.74 18.14 -14.73
C SER A 250 5.48 17.46 -15.89
N SER A 251 5.46 16.13 -16.00
CA SER A 251 6.18 15.38 -17.04
C SER A 251 5.35 15.13 -18.29
N GLN A 252 4.02 15.08 -18.15
CA GLN A 252 3.08 14.63 -19.18
C GLN A 252 3.37 13.21 -19.71
N ASP A 253 4.23 12.46 -19.02
CA ASP A 253 4.63 11.10 -19.39
C ASP A 253 3.92 10.06 -18.47
N LEU A 254 2.71 9.67 -18.89
CA LEU A 254 1.92 8.66 -18.19
C LEU A 254 2.64 7.32 -18.07
N ARG A 255 3.46 6.95 -19.08
CA ARG A 255 4.16 5.67 -19.10
C ARG A 255 5.26 5.65 -18.05
N ALA A 256 6.11 6.68 -18.00
CA ALA A 256 7.14 6.82 -16.98
C ALA A 256 6.55 6.78 -15.56
N VAL A 257 5.45 7.50 -15.32
CA VAL A 257 4.75 7.51 -14.02
C VAL A 257 4.20 6.12 -13.66
N GLN A 258 3.59 5.40 -14.61
CA GLN A 258 3.08 4.04 -14.36
C GLN A 258 4.21 3.05 -14.04
N GLU A 259 5.35 3.17 -14.70
CA GLU A 259 6.54 2.34 -14.46
C GLU A 259 7.11 2.61 -13.07
N LEU A 260 7.29 3.86 -12.67
CA LEU A 260 7.73 4.24 -11.31
C LEU A 260 6.77 3.72 -10.23
N LEU A 261 5.47 3.75 -10.49
CA LEU A 261 4.48 3.24 -9.55
C LEU A 261 4.39 1.71 -9.51
N GLY A 262 4.97 1.00 -10.49
CA GLY A 262 4.92 -0.46 -10.56
C GLY A 262 3.50 -0.98 -10.75
N HIS A 263 2.75 -0.43 -11.71
CA HIS A 263 1.46 -0.95 -12.13
C HIS A 263 1.67 -2.19 -13.02
N SER A 264 1.18 -3.35 -12.57
CA SER A 264 1.45 -4.67 -13.14
C SER A 264 0.63 -5.03 -14.39
N ASP A 265 -0.20 -4.14 -14.93
CA ASP A 265 -1.14 -4.46 -16.01
C ASP A 265 -0.63 -4.17 -17.42
N ILE A 266 0.62 -3.80 -17.59
CA ILE A 266 1.23 -3.76 -18.92
C ILE A 266 1.95 -5.09 -19.14
N LYS A 267 1.43 -5.90 -20.08
CA LYS A 267 1.98 -7.15 -20.57
C LYS A 267 3.35 -6.93 -21.25
N THR A 268 4.38 -6.62 -20.50
CA THR A 268 5.75 -6.74 -20.98
C THR A 268 6.69 -6.86 -19.79
N THR A 269 7.25 -8.03 -19.62
CA THR A 269 8.47 -8.24 -18.83
C THR A 269 9.61 -7.61 -19.63
N GLN A 270 9.73 -6.28 -19.60
CA GLN A 270 10.94 -5.63 -20.08
C GLN A 270 11.96 -5.70 -18.93
N ILE A 271 13.08 -6.33 -19.23
CA ILE A 271 14.29 -6.24 -18.42
C ILE A 271 14.70 -4.76 -18.51
N TYR A 272 14.60 -4.03 -17.39
CA TYR A 272 15.03 -2.63 -17.33
C TYR A 272 16.52 -2.56 -17.65
N THR A 273 16.84 -1.94 -18.76
CA THR A 273 18.21 -1.61 -19.11
C THR A 273 18.62 -0.32 -18.38
N HIS A 274 19.92 -0.12 -18.20
CA HIS A 274 20.48 1.10 -17.60
C HIS A 274 20.00 2.39 -18.32
N LEU A 275 19.66 2.28 -19.61
CA LEU A 275 19.14 3.38 -20.46
C LEU A 275 17.69 3.78 -20.11
N ASP A 276 16.80 2.80 -19.85
CA ASP A 276 15.41 3.07 -19.45
C ASP A 276 15.37 3.79 -18.11
N PHE A 277 16.35 3.50 -17.27
CA PHE A 277 16.48 4.07 -15.94
C PHE A 277 16.94 5.53 -15.96
N GLN A 278 17.92 5.87 -16.81
CA GLN A 278 18.38 7.25 -17.01
C GLN A 278 17.24 8.14 -17.52
N HIS A 279 16.38 7.61 -18.39
CA HIS A 279 15.19 8.33 -18.85
C HIS A 279 14.21 8.61 -17.69
N LEU A 280 13.92 7.62 -16.85
CA LEU A 280 13.04 7.80 -15.69
C LEU A 280 13.59 8.81 -14.68
N ALA A 281 14.90 8.77 -14.41
CA ALA A 281 15.57 9.75 -13.55
C ALA A 281 15.51 11.16 -14.14
N ALA A 282 15.75 11.30 -15.46
CA ALA A 282 15.68 12.59 -16.15
C ALA A 282 14.25 13.17 -16.14
N VAL A 283 13.22 12.35 -16.35
CA VAL A 283 11.81 12.75 -16.21
C VAL A 283 11.52 13.20 -14.79
N TYR A 284 11.98 12.46 -13.79
CA TYR A 284 11.84 12.81 -12.39
C TYR A 284 12.50 14.16 -12.08
N ASP A 285 13.78 14.33 -12.43
CA ASP A 285 14.56 15.53 -12.13
C ASP A 285 14.00 16.77 -12.82
N SER A 286 13.44 16.62 -14.01
CA SER A 286 12.85 17.75 -14.76
C SER A 286 11.45 18.12 -14.27
N ALA A 287 10.69 17.17 -13.76
CA ALA A 287 9.26 17.29 -13.51
C ALA A 287 8.87 17.32 -12.03
N HIS A 288 9.55 16.59 -11.15
CA HIS A 288 9.11 16.47 -9.76
C HIS A 288 9.39 17.77 -8.97
N PRO A 289 8.41 18.32 -8.20
CA PRO A 289 8.57 19.58 -7.47
C PRO A 289 9.76 19.59 -6.50
N ARG A 290 10.11 18.45 -5.91
CA ARG A 290 11.23 18.32 -4.95
C ARG A 290 12.58 17.99 -5.58
N ALA A 291 12.63 17.75 -6.89
CA ALA A 291 13.87 17.57 -7.65
C ALA A 291 14.40 18.92 -8.16
N LYS A 292 13.54 19.88 -8.47
CA LYS A 292 13.95 21.20 -9.01
C LYS A 292 14.69 22.03 -7.96
N ARG A 293 15.89 22.51 -8.33
CA ARG A 293 16.54 23.63 -7.61
C ARG A 293 15.62 24.84 -7.67
N MET A 294 15.30 25.45 -6.53
CA MET A 294 14.76 26.80 -6.52
C MET A 294 15.79 27.70 -7.22
N LYS A 295 15.48 28.18 -8.43
CA LYS A 295 16.17 29.29 -9.06
C LYS A 295 15.72 30.54 -8.30
N GLY A 296 16.52 31.00 -7.35
CA GLY A 296 16.23 32.22 -6.64
C GLY A 296 16.94 32.36 -5.30
N ASP A 297 18.25 32.20 -5.27
CA ASP A 297 19.11 32.76 -4.21
C ASP A 297 20.53 32.98 -4.76
N ASP A 298 20.62 33.80 -5.80
CA ASP A 298 21.84 34.53 -6.18
C ASP A 298 21.37 35.92 -6.70
N SER A 299 21.16 36.82 -5.75
CA SER A 299 21.16 38.28 -6.01
C SER A 299 21.56 39.00 -4.74
#